data_4262285dc79770650b0b92e23dcc8b7f
#
_entry.id   4262285dc79770650b0b92e23dcc8b7f
#
_cell.length_a   1.000
_cell.length_b   1.000
_cell.length_c   1.000
_cell.angle_alpha   90.00
_cell.angle_beta   90.00
_cell.angle_gamma   90.00
#
_symmetry.space_group_name_H-M   'P 1'
#
loop_
_entity.id
_entity.type
_entity.pdbx_description
1 polymer ?
#
loop_
_entity_poly.entity_id
_entity_poly.type
_entity_poly.pdbx_seq_one_letter_code
_entity_poly.pdbx_strand_id
1 'polypeptide(L)'
;NNSEKVISEETAYQMTSILRGAVERGTAKKLRSLKVPLAGKTGTTNDNYDAWVIGFSSNLVIGVYIGFDNPKSLGKFETGSKAALPIFKSFVENALFKEDFNDFETPENIFLTRLNYDTGLKSSIDDKNTIIEALKEQDINNIKNNNLISVSDRDTLIKFRQFY
;
A
#
# COMPACT_ATOMS: atom_id res chain seq x y z
N ASN A 1 -21.69 -17.95 -10.53
CA ASN A 1 -21.38 -16.62 -10.01
C ASN A 1 -21.34 -15.65 -11.17
N ASN A 2 -22.32 -14.75 -11.25
CA ASN A 2 -22.26 -13.60 -12.16
C ASN A 2 -21.44 -12.50 -11.47
N SER A 3 -20.12 -12.57 -11.59
CA SER A 3 -19.25 -11.46 -11.15
C SER A 3 -19.15 -10.45 -12.27
N GLU A 4 -19.44 -9.18 -11.97
CA GLU A 4 -19.25 -8.08 -12.89
C GLU A 4 -17.87 -7.47 -12.71
N LYS A 5 -17.14 -7.21 -13.81
CA LYS A 5 -15.84 -6.56 -13.79
C LYS A 5 -16.04 -5.06 -13.59
N VAL A 6 -15.70 -4.54 -12.41
CA VAL A 6 -15.90 -3.12 -12.04
C VAL A 6 -14.68 -2.23 -12.33
N ILE A 7 -13.47 -2.81 -12.40
CA ILE A 7 -12.22 -2.09 -12.75
C ILE A 7 -11.35 -2.98 -13.64
N SER A 8 -10.43 -2.37 -14.39
CA SER A 8 -9.46 -3.15 -15.19
C SER A 8 -8.41 -3.81 -14.30
N GLU A 9 -7.82 -4.90 -14.80
CA GLU A 9 -6.76 -5.65 -14.10
C GLU A 9 -5.53 -4.77 -13.84
N GLU A 10 -5.18 -3.92 -14.78
CA GLU A 10 -4.07 -2.98 -14.66
C GLU A 10 -4.32 -1.96 -13.53
N THR A 11 -5.56 -1.44 -13.43
CA THR A 11 -5.92 -0.52 -12.34
C THR A 11 -5.91 -1.23 -11.00
N ALA A 12 -6.43 -2.46 -10.92
CA ALA A 12 -6.40 -3.27 -9.71
C ALA A 12 -4.96 -3.56 -9.28
N TYR A 13 -4.08 -3.89 -10.24
CA TYR A 13 -2.67 -4.14 -9.95
C TYR A 13 -1.92 -2.86 -9.51
N GLN A 14 -2.17 -1.70 -10.13
CA GLN A 14 -1.61 -0.43 -9.68
C GLN A 14 -2.00 -0.11 -8.24
N MET A 15 -3.27 -0.31 -7.88
CA MET A 15 -3.73 -0.15 -6.49
C MET A 15 -3.06 -1.15 -5.55
N THR A 16 -2.89 -2.40 -5.96
CA THR A 16 -2.16 -3.42 -5.20
C THR A 16 -0.71 -2.99 -4.97
N SER A 17 -0.02 -2.48 -5.99
CA SER A 17 1.35 -1.96 -5.90
C SER A 17 1.46 -0.83 -4.88
N ILE A 18 0.55 0.14 -4.92
CA ILE A 18 0.49 1.25 -3.95
C ILE A 18 0.27 0.72 -2.53
N LEU A 19 -0.64 -0.24 -2.34
CA LEU A 19 -0.94 -0.84 -1.04
C LEU A 19 0.18 -1.76 -0.54
N ARG A 20 0.95 -2.40 -1.42
CA ARG A 20 2.22 -3.06 -1.07
C ARG A 20 3.21 -2.04 -0.51
N GLY A 21 3.29 -0.85 -1.11
CA GLY A 21 4.11 0.24 -0.60
C GLY A 21 3.81 0.61 0.85
N ALA A 22 2.55 0.54 1.30
CA ALA A 22 2.19 0.76 2.69
C ALA A 22 2.76 -0.32 3.64
N VAL A 23 2.88 -1.56 3.16
CA VAL A 23 3.53 -2.67 3.89
C VAL A 23 5.05 -2.57 3.82
N GLU A 24 5.61 -2.20 2.69
CA GLU A 24 7.07 -2.18 2.49
C GLU A 24 7.74 -0.98 3.17
N ARG A 25 7.14 0.20 3.09
CA ARG A 25 7.75 1.48 3.51
C ARG A 25 6.84 2.42 4.31
N GLY A 26 5.54 2.06 4.44
CA GLY A 26 4.52 2.87 5.10
C GLY A 26 4.15 2.44 6.52
N THR A 27 2.91 2.75 6.90
CA THR A 27 2.36 2.54 8.25
C THR A 27 2.24 1.07 8.66
N ALA A 28 2.21 0.15 7.68
CA ALA A 28 2.13 -1.29 7.90
C ALA A 28 3.50 -2.01 7.82
N LYS A 29 4.62 -1.29 7.83
CA LYS A 29 5.98 -1.85 7.65
C LYS A 29 6.38 -2.95 8.63
N LYS A 30 5.70 -3.08 9.76
CA LYS A 30 5.92 -4.20 10.70
C LYS A 30 5.54 -5.56 10.09
N LEU A 31 4.69 -5.60 9.05
CA LEU A 31 4.32 -6.83 8.35
C LEU A 31 5.46 -7.39 7.48
N ARG A 32 6.48 -6.61 7.14
CA ARG A 32 7.66 -7.07 6.37
C ARG A 32 8.36 -8.27 7.00
N SER A 33 8.31 -8.39 8.33
CA SER A 33 8.92 -9.52 9.04
C SER A 33 8.27 -10.87 8.70
N LEU A 34 7.04 -10.87 8.19
CA LEU A 34 6.32 -12.08 7.77
C LEU A 34 6.95 -12.73 6.52
N LYS A 35 7.60 -11.91 5.66
CA LYS A 35 8.24 -12.34 4.40
C LYS A 35 7.26 -13.05 3.46
N VAL A 36 6.02 -12.61 3.43
CA VAL A 36 4.97 -13.06 2.51
C VAL A 36 4.43 -11.86 1.72
N PRO A 37 3.95 -12.06 0.47
CA PRO A 37 3.40 -10.99 -0.34
C PRO A 37 2.09 -10.48 0.27
N LEU A 38 2.12 -9.26 0.80
CA LEU A 38 0.95 -8.60 1.38
C LEU A 38 0.81 -7.18 0.85
N ALA A 39 -0.41 -6.78 0.65
CA ALA A 39 -0.82 -5.41 0.41
C ALA A 39 -1.86 -5.00 1.46
N GLY A 40 -1.97 -3.72 1.81
CA GLY A 40 -2.98 -3.33 2.78
C GLY A 40 -2.83 -1.88 3.25
N LYS A 41 -3.78 -1.48 4.09
CA LYS A 41 -3.83 -0.12 4.64
C LYS A 41 -4.33 -0.13 6.08
N THR A 42 -3.71 0.68 6.90
CA THR A 42 -4.19 1.00 8.25
C THR A 42 -5.17 2.17 8.19
N GLY A 43 -6.17 2.16 9.06
CA GLY A 43 -7.11 3.24 9.27
C GLY A 43 -7.16 3.63 10.75
N THR A 44 -7.43 4.90 11.01
CA THR A 44 -7.67 5.42 12.36
C THR A 44 -8.68 6.54 12.22
N THR A 45 -9.78 6.48 12.97
CA THR A 45 -10.76 7.57 13.01
C THR A 45 -10.24 8.73 13.85
N ASN A 46 -10.89 9.88 13.73
CA ASN A 46 -10.60 11.04 14.57
C ASN A 46 -10.69 10.65 16.06
N ASP A 47 -9.86 11.26 16.89
CA ASP A 47 -9.79 10.99 18.33
C ASP A 47 -9.50 9.54 18.72
N ASN A 48 -9.01 8.72 17.77
CA ASN A 48 -8.70 7.29 17.95
C ASN A 48 -9.89 6.48 18.50
N TYR A 49 -11.10 6.71 18.02
CA TYR A 49 -12.25 5.89 18.38
C TYR A 49 -12.18 4.51 17.79
N ASP A 50 -11.70 4.41 16.54
CA ASP A 50 -11.58 3.14 15.84
C ASP A 50 -10.19 2.97 15.22
N ALA A 51 -9.69 1.77 15.30
CA ALA A 51 -8.46 1.33 14.67
C ALA A 51 -8.74 0.21 13.69
N TRP A 52 -8.29 0.38 12.44
CA TRP A 52 -8.52 -0.54 11.34
C TRP A 52 -7.23 -1.00 10.69
N VAL A 53 -7.23 -2.23 10.24
CA VAL A 53 -6.30 -2.75 9.22
C VAL A 53 -7.10 -3.59 8.24
N ILE A 54 -7.00 -3.28 6.96
CA ILE A 54 -7.43 -4.18 5.89
C ILE A 54 -6.19 -4.51 5.08
N GLY A 55 -5.89 -5.79 4.97
CA GLY A 55 -4.78 -6.30 4.19
C GLY A 55 -5.18 -7.54 3.43
N PHE A 56 -4.44 -7.85 2.37
CA PHE A 56 -4.74 -8.97 1.50
C PHE A 56 -3.48 -9.56 0.87
N SER A 57 -3.58 -10.82 0.51
CA SER A 57 -2.69 -11.54 -0.40
C SER A 57 -3.39 -11.73 -1.74
N SER A 58 -2.82 -12.52 -2.64
CA SER A 58 -3.46 -12.88 -3.93
C SER A 58 -4.77 -13.66 -3.76
N ASN A 59 -4.98 -14.33 -2.65
CA ASN A 59 -6.09 -15.27 -2.44
C ASN A 59 -6.92 -15.03 -1.16
N LEU A 60 -6.50 -14.12 -0.27
CA LEU A 60 -7.18 -13.90 1.00
C LEU A 60 -7.21 -12.41 1.35
N VAL A 61 -8.36 -11.94 1.85
CA VAL A 61 -8.54 -10.61 2.44
C VAL A 61 -8.82 -10.76 3.93
N ILE A 62 -8.10 -9.99 4.74
CA ILE A 62 -8.22 -9.98 6.20
C ILE A 62 -8.53 -8.56 6.65
N GLY A 63 -9.60 -8.40 7.42
CA GLY A 63 -9.95 -7.13 8.08
C GLY A 63 -9.84 -7.27 9.60
N VAL A 64 -9.22 -6.31 10.26
CA VAL A 64 -9.18 -6.19 11.71
C VAL A 64 -9.75 -4.84 12.10
N TYR A 65 -10.73 -4.87 12.97
CA TYR A 65 -11.37 -3.71 13.56
C TYR A 65 -11.26 -3.76 15.09
N ILE A 66 -10.94 -2.62 15.68
CA ILE A 66 -10.96 -2.41 17.12
C ILE A 66 -11.70 -1.12 17.40
N GLY A 67 -12.71 -1.20 18.24
CA GLY A 67 -13.55 -0.09 18.66
C GLY A 67 -14.42 -0.50 19.83
N PHE A 68 -15.16 0.43 20.39
CA PHE A 68 -16.15 0.19 21.42
C PHE A 68 -17.56 0.33 20.85
N ASP A 69 -18.51 -0.47 21.28
CA ASP A 69 -19.92 -0.39 20.88
C ASP A 69 -20.51 1.00 21.18
N ASN A 70 -20.19 1.57 22.33
CA ASN A 70 -20.42 2.98 22.63
C ASN A 70 -19.15 3.76 22.29
N PRO A 71 -19.19 4.65 21.28
CA PRO A 71 -18.00 5.33 20.79
C PRO A 71 -17.25 6.08 21.91
N LYS A 72 -16.02 5.68 22.15
CA LYS A 72 -15.06 6.35 23.04
C LYS A 72 -13.64 6.10 22.55
N SER A 73 -12.73 6.99 22.89
CA SER A 73 -11.34 6.86 22.47
C SER A 73 -10.70 5.56 22.99
N LEU A 74 -9.98 4.88 22.10
CA LEU A 74 -9.12 3.74 22.44
C LEU A 74 -7.92 4.16 23.27
N GLY A 75 -7.60 5.46 23.27
CA GLY A 75 -6.47 6.04 23.98
C GLY A 75 -5.57 6.86 23.06
N LYS A 76 -4.77 7.72 23.65
CA LYS A 76 -3.81 8.54 22.93
C LYS A 76 -2.79 7.64 22.21
N PHE A 77 -2.65 7.80 20.88
CA PHE A 77 -1.76 7.01 20.02
C PHE A 77 -2.21 5.56 19.72
N GLU A 78 -3.41 5.14 20.10
CA GLU A 78 -3.96 3.84 19.71
C GLU A 78 -4.50 3.91 18.27
N THR A 79 -3.57 3.85 17.32
CA THR A 79 -3.84 3.91 15.88
C THR A 79 -3.99 2.51 15.27
N GLY A 80 -4.46 2.42 14.03
CA GLY A 80 -4.53 1.16 13.30
C GLY A 80 -3.18 0.42 13.27
N SER A 81 -2.07 1.13 13.15
CA SER A 81 -0.72 0.55 13.17
C SER A 81 -0.24 0.07 14.54
N LYS A 82 -0.84 0.56 15.63
CA LYS A 82 -0.52 0.13 17.00
C LYS A 82 -1.48 -0.90 17.56
N ALA A 83 -2.79 -0.67 17.39
CA ALA A 83 -3.82 -1.52 17.98
C ALA A 83 -4.19 -2.68 17.03
N ALA A 84 -4.61 -2.42 15.79
CA ALA A 84 -5.12 -3.44 14.88
C ALA A 84 -4.02 -4.25 14.16
N LEU A 85 -2.91 -3.62 13.78
CA LEU A 85 -1.84 -4.27 13.02
C LEU A 85 -1.18 -5.46 13.73
N PRO A 86 -0.94 -5.44 15.05
CA PRO A 86 -0.39 -6.61 15.77
C PRO A 86 -1.32 -7.82 15.72
N ILE A 87 -2.65 -7.63 15.77
CA ILE A 87 -3.64 -8.69 15.68
C ILE A 87 -3.61 -9.29 14.26
N PHE A 88 -3.64 -8.44 13.23
CA PHE A 88 -3.48 -8.86 11.85
C PHE A 88 -2.21 -9.71 11.66
N LYS A 89 -1.09 -9.20 12.16
CA LYS A 89 0.20 -9.88 12.06
C LYS A 89 0.17 -11.24 12.75
N SER A 90 -0.33 -11.31 13.97
CA SER A 90 -0.44 -12.57 14.73
C SER A 90 -1.34 -13.58 14.03
N PHE A 91 -2.44 -13.13 13.42
CA PHE A 91 -3.30 -14.01 12.64
C PHE A 91 -2.55 -14.63 11.46
N VAL A 92 -1.85 -13.81 10.66
CA VAL A 92 -1.07 -14.30 9.52
C VAL A 92 0.05 -15.26 9.96
N GLU A 93 0.72 -14.97 11.08
CA GLU A 93 1.80 -15.81 11.59
C GLU A 93 1.34 -17.18 12.09
N ASN A 94 0.14 -17.27 12.69
CA ASN A 94 -0.30 -18.45 13.42
C ASN A 94 -1.42 -19.25 12.73
N ALA A 95 -2.21 -18.62 11.86
CA ALA A 95 -3.37 -19.24 11.22
C ALA A 95 -3.14 -19.63 9.76
N LEU A 96 -2.05 -19.12 9.14
CA LEU A 96 -1.79 -19.33 7.73
C LEU A 96 -0.38 -19.91 7.52
N PHE A 97 -0.24 -20.81 6.55
CA PHE A 97 1.05 -21.34 6.12
C PHE A 97 1.66 -20.44 5.06
N LYS A 98 2.98 -20.39 4.95
CA LYS A 98 3.66 -19.57 3.94
C LYS A 98 3.33 -19.99 2.51
N GLU A 99 3.05 -21.27 2.31
CA GLU A 99 2.64 -21.87 1.04
C GLU A 99 1.28 -21.37 0.54
N ASP A 100 0.47 -20.78 1.43
CA ASP A 100 -0.82 -20.17 1.08
C ASP A 100 -0.67 -18.80 0.40
N PHE A 101 0.55 -18.25 0.34
CA PHE A 101 0.84 -16.92 -0.19
C PHE A 101 1.58 -17.00 -1.52
N ASN A 102 0.85 -16.81 -2.61
CA ASN A 102 1.43 -16.56 -3.92
C ASN A 102 1.67 -15.07 -4.13
N ASP A 103 2.64 -14.70 -4.98
CA ASP A 103 2.83 -13.31 -5.37
C ASP A 103 1.62 -12.81 -6.19
N PHE A 104 1.47 -11.49 -6.26
CA PHE A 104 0.43 -10.88 -7.08
C PHE A 104 0.81 -10.99 -8.54
N GLU A 105 -0.08 -11.56 -9.35
CA GLU A 105 0.13 -11.72 -10.78
C GLU A 105 0.13 -10.34 -11.48
N THR A 106 1.20 -10.08 -12.23
CA THR A 106 1.36 -8.83 -12.97
C THR A 106 0.66 -8.93 -14.32
N PRO A 107 -0.34 -8.08 -14.62
CA PRO A 107 -0.97 -8.06 -15.94
C PRO A 107 0.02 -7.70 -17.06
N GLU A 108 -0.23 -8.20 -18.28
CA GLU A 108 0.66 -8.00 -19.44
C GLU A 108 0.93 -6.53 -19.78
N ASN A 109 -0.07 -5.66 -19.58
CA ASN A 109 0.01 -4.22 -19.89
C ASN A 109 0.54 -3.36 -18.72
N ILE A 110 1.13 -4.00 -17.70
CA ILE A 110 1.81 -3.32 -16.59
C ILE A 110 3.32 -3.46 -16.72
N PHE A 111 3.99 -2.34 -16.60
CA PHE A 111 5.45 -2.22 -16.65
C PHE A 111 5.99 -1.86 -15.27
N LEU A 112 6.75 -2.76 -14.69
CA LEU A 112 7.46 -2.49 -13.42
C LEU A 112 8.65 -1.59 -13.71
N THR A 113 8.54 -0.34 -13.30
CA THR A 113 9.52 0.70 -13.63
C THR A 113 10.19 1.22 -12.36
N ARG A 114 11.53 1.32 -12.43
CA ARG A 114 12.30 1.92 -11.34
C ARG A 114 12.21 3.45 -11.44
N LEU A 115 11.72 4.07 -10.38
CA LEU A 115 11.60 5.51 -10.24
C LEU A 115 12.45 6.01 -9.07
N ASN A 116 12.96 7.22 -9.19
CA ASN A 116 13.51 7.93 -8.05
C ASN A 116 12.36 8.34 -7.10
N TYR A 117 12.48 7.97 -5.85
CA TYR A 117 11.41 8.16 -4.85
C TYR A 117 11.08 9.62 -4.58
N ASP A 118 12.07 10.52 -4.71
CA ASP A 118 11.89 11.95 -4.42
C ASP A 118 11.31 12.73 -5.59
N THR A 119 11.68 12.35 -6.81
CA THR A 119 11.30 13.09 -8.03
C THR A 119 10.18 12.44 -8.83
N GLY A 120 9.92 11.15 -8.62
CA GLY A 120 8.98 10.37 -9.44
C GLY A 120 9.49 10.12 -10.88
N LEU A 121 10.69 10.53 -11.22
CA LEU A 121 11.26 10.35 -12.55
C LEU A 121 11.91 8.98 -12.69
N LYS A 122 12.08 8.52 -13.92
CA LYS A 122 12.79 7.27 -14.20
C LYS A 122 14.21 7.35 -13.65
N SER A 123 14.57 6.38 -12.85
CA SER A 123 15.83 6.30 -12.15
C SER A 123 16.89 5.59 -12.98
N SER A 124 18.15 6.00 -12.82
CA SER A 124 19.32 5.24 -13.27
C SER A 124 19.64 4.09 -12.31
N ILE A 125 20.55 3.21 -12.74
CA ILE A 125 21.00 2.06 -11.93
C ILE A 125 21.73 2.53 -10.65
N ASP A 126 22.37 3.69 -10.68
CA ASP A 126 23.18 4.23 -9.58
C ASP A 126 22.40 5.01 -8.53
N ASP A 127 21.13 5.31 -8.81
CA ASP A 127 20.28 6.04 -7.88
C ASP A 127 19.96 5.19 -6.63
N LYS A 128 20.30 5.73 -5.45
CA LYS A 128 20.13 5.01 -4.17
C LYS A 128 18.72 5.07 -3.62
N ASN A 129 17.97 6.15 -3.89
CA ASN A 129 16.63 6.35 -3.37
C ASN A 129 15.58 6.01 -4.45
N THR A 130 15.40 4.72 -4.68
CA THR A 130 14.53 4.23 -5.76
C THR A 130 13.43 3.31 -5.27
N ILE A 131 12.33 3.30 -5.99
CA ILE A 131 11.20 2.39 -5.81
C ILE A 131 10.85 1.73 -7.15
N ILE A 132 10.20 0.58 -7.09
CA ILE A 132 9.57 -0.04 -8.25
C ILE A 132 8.10 0.30 -8.20
N GLU A 133 7.60 0.91 -9.29
CA GLU A 133 6.18 1.24 -9.44
C GLU A 133 5.58 0.54 -10.66
N ALA A 134 4.29 0.22 -10.54
CA ALA A 134 3.49 -0.42 -11.58
C ALA A 134 2.87 0.66 -12.47
N LEU A 135 3.32 0.77 -13.69
CA LEU A 135 2.89 1.80 -14.65
C LEU A 135 2.20 1.18 -15.86
N LYS A 136 1.17 1.84 -16.36
CA LYS A 136 0.60 1.58 -17.68
C LYS A 136 1.48 2.24 -18.76
N GLU A 137 1.34 1.81 -20.00
CA GLU A 137 2.11 2.37 -21.12
C GLU A 137 1.95 3.91 -21.24
N GLN A 138 0.74 4.40 -21.06
CA GLN A 138 0.47 5.84 -21.07
C GLN A 138 1.21 6.59 -19.96
N ASP A 139 1.36 6.00 -18.78
CA ASP A 139 2.05 6.60 -17.64
C ASP A 139 3.56 6.71 -17.93
N ILE A 140 4.14 5.67 -18.57
CA ILE A 140 5.55 5.67 -18.98
C ILE A 140 5.83 6.76 -20.02
N ASN A 141 4.93 6.97 -20.96
CA ASN A 141 5.06 8.00 -21.98
C ASN A 141 5.00 9.41 -21.37
N ASN A 142 4.15 9.61 -20.38
CA ASN A 142 4.08 10.86 -19.62
C ASN A 142 5.39 11.14 -18.85
N ILE A 143 5.98 10.14 -18.23
CA ILE A 143 7.28 10.24 -17.54
C ILE A 143 8.41 10.61 -18.52
N LYS A 144 8.44 10.01 -19.71
CA LYS A 144 9.46 10.31 -20.75
C LYS A 144 9.38 11.73 -21.27
N ASN A 145 8.18 12.30 -21.33
CA ASN A 145 7.93 13.63 -21.92
C ASN A 145 8.17 14.80 -20.95
N ASN A 146 8.74 14.55 -19.76
CA ASN A 146 9.03 15.57 -18.73
C ASN A 146 7.82 16.45 -18.32
N ASN A 147 6.60 16.02 -18.61
CA ASN A 147 5.38 16.75 -18.25
C ASN A 147 4.90 16.46 -16.82
N LEU A 148 5.75 15.85 -16.00
CA LEU A 148 5.41 15.51 -14.63
C LEU A 148 5.96 16.57 -13.68
N ILE A 149 5.03 17.37 -13.19
CA ILE A 149 5.15 18.20 -11.98
C ILE A 149 6.11 19.37 -12.14
N SER A 150 5.58 20.55 -12.33
CA SER A 150 6.31 21.82 -12.24
C SER A 150 6.94 21.96 -10.84
N VAL A 151 7.96 22.80 -10.72
CA VAL A 151 8.64 23.08 -9.42
C VAL A 151 7.65 23.61 -8.37
N SER A 152 6.56 24.28 -8.80
CA SER A 152 5.47 24.73 -7.92
C SER A 152 4.68 23.57 -7.27
N ASP A 153 4.70 22.39 -7.86
CA ASP A 153 3.98 21.23 -7.33
C ASP A 153 4.82 20.45 -6.30
N ARG A 154 6.13 20.77 -6.15
CA ARG A 154 6.99 20.15 -5.13
C ARG A 154 6.49 20.45 -3.71
N ASP A 155 5.99 21.64 -3.45
CA ASP A 155 5.41 22.00 -2.14
C ASP A 155 4.14 21.21 -1.84
N THR A 156 3.36 20.88 -2.87
CA THR A 156 2.20 20.02 -2.75
C THR A 156 2.60 18.57 -2.42
N LEU A 157 3.63 18.03 -3.09
CA LEU A 157 4.17 16.69 -2.81
C LEU A 157 4.78 16.58 -1.40
N ILE A 158 5.47 17.63 -0.93
CA ILE A 158 6.01 17.68 0.43
C ILE A 158 4.87 17.66 1.47
N LYS A 159 3.77 18.37 1.20
CA LYS A 159 2.57 18.33 2.06
C LYS A 159 1.95 16.92 2.08
N PHE A 160 1.84 16.25 0.94
CA PHE A 160 1.37 14.86 0.89
C PHE A 160 2.25 13.90 1.71
N ARG A 161 3.58 14.12 1.77
CA ARG A 161 4.50 13.33 2.60
C ARG A 161 4.24 13.42 4.10
N GLN A 162 3.67 14.52 4.59
CA GLN A 162 3.36 14.70 6.01
C GLN A 162 2.12 13.90 6.47
N PHE A 163 1.32 13.38 5.53
CA PHE A 163 0.10 12.61 5.82
C PHE A 163 0.28 11.08 5.65
N TYR A 164 1.46 10.62 5.23
CA TYR A 164 1.86 9.22 5.12
C TYR A 164 3.15 8.97 5.90
#